data_74c33ea48a0cb1999b05745bdb70fe07
#
_entry.id   74c33ea48a0cb1999b05745bdb70fe07
#
_cell.length_a   1.000
_cell.length_b   1.000
_cell.length_c   1.000
_cell.angle_alpha   90.00
_cell.angle_beta   90.00
_cell.angle_gamma   90.00
#
_symmetry.space_group_name_H-M   'P 1'
#
loop_
_entity.id
_entity.type
_entity.pdbx_description
1 polymer ?
#
loop_
_entity_poly.entity_id
_entity_poly.type
_entity_poly.pdbx_seq_one_letter_code
_entity_poly.pdbx_strand_id
1 'polypeptide(L)'
;MLTSVTIFAQYKMRPVDALINRTDPGWMVVKEWIDSAKNKVEVLPVDTLKAKNALYKTQVTTRSIMGAIVFSTGGILIDDGWIRILGSGSSKMQRALPDWNKGKTFMEFGDRPAFFLVADDAAGGYFAINYGNFGTDLDSIYYLSPDDLAWQSLGMNYEDFIWFCFTGDLKRFYSGIRWTTWQKDIQTLKADEVFQIYPPLWSKEGKDIEKDIKNPVPAEENYSYTIQLRKQLELDKNGN
;
A
#
# COMPACT_ATOMS: atom_id res chain seq x y z
N MET A 1 22.34 0.38 40.04
CA MET A 1 21.97 0.61 38.66
C MET A 1 20.45 0.79 38.60
N LEU A 2 19.99 2.03 38.41
CA LEU A 2 18.57 2.35 38.24
C LEU A 2 18.25 2.14 36.75
N THR A 3 17.51 1.08 36.42
CA THR A 3 16.94 0.89 35.07
C THR A 3 15.80 1.86 34.91
N SER A 4 16.01 2.91 34.11
CA SER A 4 14.95 3.83 33.68
C SER A 4 13.98 3.07 32.77
N VAL A 5 12.81 2.72 33.29
CA VAL A 5 11.69 2.23 32.49
C VAL A 5 11.12 3.45 31.76
N THR A 6 11.40 3.58 30.48
CA THR A 6 10.75 4.56 29.62
C THR A 6 9.32 4.10 29.38
N ILE A 7 8.37 4.66 30.14
CA ILE A 7 6.94 4.47 29.91
C ILE A 7 6.61 5.27 28.64
N PHE A 8 6.51 4.59 27.50
CA PHE A 8 5.89 5.18 26.33
C PHE A 8 4.40 5.38 26.68
N ALA A 9 3.97 6.63 26.72
CA ALA A 9 2.56 6.96 26.92
C ALA A 9 1.78 6.36 25.74
N GLN A 10 1.06 5.28 25.98
CA GLN A 10 0.22 4.65 24.98
C GLN A 10 -0.84 5.66 24.54
N TYR A 11 -0.87 5.97 23.23
CA TYR A 11 -1.82 6.93 22.68
C TYR A 11 -3.25 6.39 22.90
N LYS A 12 -4.08 7.19 23.60
CA LYS A 12 -5.48 6.81 23.87
C LYS A 12 -6.25 6.81 22.55
N MET A 13 -6.59 5.65 22.05
CA MET A 13 -7.35 5.49 20.81
C MET A 13 -8.75 6.14 20.95
N ARG A 14 -9.12 6.92 19.94
CA ARG A 14 -10.44 7.54 19.84
C ARG A 14 -11.51 6.48 19.51
N PRO A 15 -12.72 6.56 20.08
CA PRO A 15 -13.82 5.68 19.69
C PRO A 15 -14.19 5.90 18.22
N VAL A 16 -14.72 4.86 17.57
CA VAL A 16 -15.00 4.88 16.13
C VAL A 16 -15.97 6.01 15.74
N ASP A 17 -16.94 6.33 16.58
CA ASP A 17 -17.93 7.40 16.31
C ASP A 17 -17.28 8.80 16.25
N ALA A 18 -16.17 9.01 16.96
CA ALA A 18 -15.40 10.25 16.91
C ALA A 18 -14.52 10.34 15.63
N LEU A 19 -14.33 9.24 14.92
CA LEU A 19 -13.59 9.17 13.66
C LEU A 19 -14.50 9.37 12.44
N ILE A 20 -15.81 9.14 12.59
CA ILE A 20 -16.79 9.28 11.50
C ILE A 20 -17.22 10.74 11.38
N ASN A 21 -16.77 11.41 10.31
CA ASN A 21 -17.27 12.74 9.95
C ASN A 21 -18.50 12.59 9.06
N ARG A 22 -19.64 13.14 9.52
CA ARG A 22 -20.93 13.07 8.80
C ARG A 22 -21.23 14.32 7.98
N THR A 23 -20.52 15.42 8.26
CA THR A 23 -20.78 16.72 7.64
C THR A 23 -19.98 16.89 6.34
N ASP A 24 -18.73 16.45 6.36
CA ASP A 24 -17.78 16.63 5.26
C ASP A 24 -16.95 15.35 5.10
N PRO A 25 -17.57 14.23 4.65
CA PRO A 25 -16.85 12.99 4.45
C PRO A 25 -16.01 13.05 3.17
N GLY A 26 -14.73 12.71 3.26
CA GLY A 26 -13.81 12.65 2.12
C GLY A 26 -14.24 11.66 1.02
N TRP A 27 -15.20 10.78 1.32
CA TRP A 27 -15.75 9.84 0.34
C TRP A 27 -16.43 10.52 -0.85
N MET A 28 -17.01 11.69 -0.66
CA MET A 28 -17.61 12.44 -1.77
C MET A 28 -16.54 12.84 -2.80
N VAL A 29 -15.39 13.31 -2.31
CA VAL A 29 -14.24 13.66 -3.15
C VAL A 29 -13.69 12.42 -3.87
N VAL A 30 -13.52 11.30 -3.16
CA VAL A 30 -13.04 10.05 -3.77
C VAL A 30 -13.99 9.58 -4.88
N LYS A 31 -15.32 9.70 -4.71
CA LYS A 31 -16.30 9.36 -5.74
C LYS A 31 -16.16 10.24 -6.98
N GLU A 32 -16.03 11.56 -6.81
CA GLU A 32 -15.80 12.47 -7.93
C GLU A 32 -14.51 12.13 -8.70
N TRP A 33 -13.48 11.72 -7.97
CA TRP A 33 -12.23 11.28 -8.60
C TRP A 33 -12.41 9.96 -9.37
N ILE A 34 -13.19 9.01 -8.84
CA ILE A 34 -13.51 7.75 -9.52
C ILE A 34 -14.31 8.04 -10.79
N ASP A 35 -15.29 8.94 -10.73
CA ASP A 35 -16.13 9.32 -11.89
C ASP A 35 -15.31 9.99 -13.00
N SER A 36 -14.20 10.64 -12.65
CA SER A 36 -13.27 11.28 -13.60
C SER A 36 -12.03 10.44 -13.92
N ALA A 37 -11.96 9.20 -13.43
CA ALA A 37 -10.81 8.34 -13.62
C ALA A 37 -10.56 8.02 -15.12
N LYS A 38 -9.29 8.02 -15.50
CA LYS A 38 -8.80 7.59 -16.82
C LYS A 38 -8.38 6.14 -16.82
N ASN A 39 -7.91 5.66 -15.67
CA ASN A 39 -7.54 4.28 -15.46
C ASN A 39 -8.75 3.48 -14.99
N LYS A 40 -8.75 2.18 -15.21
CA LYS A 40 -9.84 1.31 -14.76
C LYS A 40 -9.83 1.23 -13.24
N VAL A 41 -10.95 1.57 -12.60
CA VAL A 41 -11.13 1.56 -11.15
C VAL A 41 -12.22 0.57 -10.77
N GLU A 42 -11.92 -0.35 -9.86
CA GLU A 42 -12.88 -1.25 -9.23
C GLU A 42 -12.90 -0.99 -7.72
N VAL A 43 -14.03 -0.52 -7.20
CA VAL A 43 -14.22 -0.36 -5.75
C VAL A 43 -14.74 -1.66 -5.16
N LEU A 44 -13.99 -2.25 -4.25
CA LEU A 44 -14.37 -3.51 -3.61
C LEU A 44 -15.48 -3.29 -2.57
N PRO A 45 -16.44 -4.23 -2.48
CA PRO A 45 -17.54 -4.13 -1.53
C PRO A 45 -17.06 -3.97 -0.09
N VAL A 46 -17.72 -3.08 0.65
CA VAL A 46 -17.45 -2.82 2.06
C VAL A 46 -18.31 -3.72 2.96
N ASP A 47 -17.71 -4.27 4.00
CA ASP A 47 -18.40 -4.85 5.15
C ASP A 47 -18.39 -3.80 6.28
N THR A 48 -19.56 -3.43 6.77
CA THR A 48 -19.72 -2.35 7.76
C THR A 48 -18.97 -2.63 9.07
N LEU A 49 -18.93 -3.90 9.52
CA LEU A 49 -18.22 -4.26 10.77
C LEU A 49 -16.72 -4.21 10.56
N LYS A 50 -16.23 -4.74 9.45
CA LYS A 50 -14.82 -4.65 9.07
C LYS A 50 -14.39 -3.19 8.91
N ALA A 51 -15.19 -2.36 8.24
CA ALA A 51 -14.90 -0.94 8.03
C ALA A 51 -14.78 -0.17 9.34
N LYS A 52 -15.71 -0.36 10.29
CA LYS A 52 -15.62 0.26 11.62
C LYS A 52 -14.39 -0.21 12.39
N ASN A 53 -14.08 -1.50 12.34
CA ASN A 53 -12.90 -2.06 12.99
C ASN A 53 -11.60 -1.54 12.37
N ALA A 54 -11.51 -1.50 11.03
CA ALA A 54 -10.36 -0.97 10.32
C ALA A 54 -10.15 0.52 10.61
N LEU A 55 -11.22 1.32 10.58
CA LEU A 55 -11.17 2.75 10.91
C LEU A 55 -10.70 2.98 12.36
N TYR A 56 -11.24 2.20 13.32
CA TYR A 56 -10.81 2.27 14.71
C TYR A 56 -9.32 1.95 14.87
N LYS A 57 -8.83 0.90 14.22
CA LYS A 57 -7.42 0.49 14.26
C LYS A 57 -6.48 1.48 13.58
N THR A 58 -6.92 2.11 12.48
CA THR A 58 -6.11 3.09 11.72
C THR A 58 -6.08 4.46 12.38
N GLN A 59 -7.07 4.82 13.20
CA GLN A 59 -7.17 6.10 13.93
C GLN A 59 -7.19 7.36 13.05
N VAL A 60 -7.59 7.24 11.79
CA VAL A 60 -7.85 8.36 10.87
C VAL A 60 -9.32 8.72 10.85
N THR A 61 -9.67 9.93 10.43
CA THR A 61 -11.08 10.34 10.31
C THR A 61 -11.59 10.11 8.89
N THR A 62 -12.88 9.84 8.73
CA THR A 62 -13.52 9.72 7.40
C THR A 62 -13.56 11.03 6.61
N ARG A 63 -13.07 12.14 7.17
CA ARG A 63 -12.84 13.39 6.46
C ARG A 63 -11.64 13.29 5.52
N SER A 64 -10.57 12.59 5.94
CA SER A 64 -9.41 12.37 5.08
C SER A 64 -9.71 11.34 3.99
N ILE A 65 -9.01 11.43 2.86
CA ILE A 65 -9.11 10.47 1.75
C ILE A 65 -8.81 9.04 2.23
N MET A 66 -7.77 8.86 3.06
CA MET A 66 -7.45 7.53 3.63
C MET A 66 -8.60 6.98 4.49
N GLY A 67 -9.11 7.78 5.43
CA GLY A 67 -10.21 7.35 6.27
C GLY A 67 -11.50 7.10 5.49
N ALA A 68 -11.74 7.87 4.43
CA ALA A 68 -12.84 7.66 3.51
C ALA A 68 -12.72 6.31 2.78
N ILE A 69 -11.56 5.98 2.22
CA ILE A 69 -11.31 4.70 1.54
C ILE A 69 -11.46 3.54 2.53
N VAL A 70 -10.83 3.61 3.70
CA VAL A 70 -10.90 2.56 4.73
C VAL A 70 -12.33 2.32 5.20
N PHE A 71 -13.13 3.38 5.35
CA PHE A 71 -14.50 3.25 5.88
C PHE A 71 -15.54 2.88 4.82
N SER A 72 -15.32 3.30 3.57
CA SER A 72 -16.33 3.18 2.51
C SER A 72 -16.05 2.05 1.52
N THR A 73 -14.88 1.40 1.60
CA THR A 73 -14.48 0.35 0.65
C THR A 73 -13.79 -0.83 1.33
N GLY A 74 -13.87 -2.00 0.70
CA GLY A 74 -13.00 -3.13 1.03
C GLY A 74 -11.56 -2.95 0.51
N GLY A 75 -11.32 -1.93 -0.31
CA GLY A 75 -10.13 -1.57 -1.04
C GLY A 75 -10.48 -1.12 -2.44
N ILE A 76 -9.50 -0.63 -3.20
CA ILE A 76 -9.68 -0.20 -4.58
C ILE A 76 -8.63 -0.87 -5.47
N LEU A 77 -9.09 -1.45 -6.57
CA LEU A 77 -8.24 -2.09 -7.58
C LEU A 77 -8.14 -1.18 -8.80
N ILE A 78 -6.94 -0.94 -9.28
CA ILE A 78 -6.64 -0.13 -10.44
C ILE A 78 -6.05 -1.01 -11.53
N ASP A 79 -6.44 -0.79 -12.80
CA ASP A 79 -6.01 -1.56 -13.95
C ASP A 79 -6.14 -3.08 -13.70
N ASP A 80 -7.38 -3.53 -13.46
CA ASP A 80 -7.69 -4.96 -13.20
C ASP A 80 -7.00 -5.54 -11.95
N GLY A 81 -6.57 -4.70 -11.01
CA GLY A 81 -5.86 -5.09 -9.80
C GLY A 81 -4.34 -5.06 -9.94
N TRP A 82 -3.83 -4.37 -10.95
CA TRP A 82 -2.39 -4.11 -11.04
C TRP A 82 -1.91 -3.29 -9.84
N ILE A 83 -2.62 -2.21 -9.46
CA ILE A 83 -2.41 -1.54 -8.16
C ILE A 83 -3.56 -1.91 -7.24
N ARG A 84 -3.25 -2.23 -5.98
CA ARG A 84 -4.22 -2.54 -4.94
C ARG A 84 -4.07 -1.56 -3.79
N ILE A 85 -5.01 -0.63 -3.68
CA ILE A 85 -5.11 0.34 -2.59
C ILE A 85 -5.86 -0.32 -1.44
N LEU A 86 -5.25 -0.37 -0.27
CA LEU A 86 -5.80 -1.06 0.90
C LEU A 86 -6.95 -0.27 1.54
N GLY A 87 -8.05 -0.97 1.81
CA GLY A 87 -9.22 -0.47 2.53
C GLY A 87 -9.49 -1.26 3.80
N SER A 88 -10.75 -1.61 4.04
CA SER A 88 -11.16 -2.42 5.20
C SER A 88 -11.08 -3.94 4.99
N GLY A 89 -10.69 -4.37 3.80
CA GLY A 89 -10.73 -5.77 3.39
C GLY A 89 -12.10 -6.21 2.86
N SER A 90 -12.09 -7.15 1.93
CA SER A 90 -13.28 -7.74 1.30
C SER A 90 -13.08 -9.23 1.08
N SER A 91 -14.04 -9.92 0.47
CA SER A 91 -13.86 -11.31 0.04
C SER A 91 -12.86 -11.47 -1.10
N LYS A 92 -12.70 -10.43 -1.95
CA LYS A 92 -11.77 -10.43 -3.09
C LYS A 92 -10.34 -10.06 -2.68
N MET A 93 -10.16 -9.17 -1.69
CA MET A 93 -8.89 -8.77 -1.10
C MET A 93 -9.04 -8.76 0.42
N GLN A 94 -8.49 -9.77 1.08
CA GLN A 94 -8.72 -9.96 2.52
C GLN A 94 -7.91 -9.00 3.39
N ARG A 95 -6.80 -8.47 2.87
CA ARG A 95 -5.90 -7.56 3.57
C ARG A 95 -6.60 -6.23 3.87
N ALA A 96 -6.81 -5.94 5.15
CA ALA A 96 -7.23 -4.62 5.60
C ALA A 96 -6.00 -3.74 5.89
N LEU A 97 -6.09 -2.45 5.62
CA LEU A 97 -4.99 -1.49 5.79
C LEU A 97 -4.29 -1.59 7.16
N PRO A 98 -4.99 -1.55 8.32
CA PRO A 98 -4.31 -1.60 9.61
C PRO A 98 -3.72 -2.99 9.92
N ASP A 99 -4.40 -4.07 9.50
CA ASP A 99 -3.94 -5.43 9.78
C ASP A 99 -2.72 -5.79 8.92
N TRP A 100 -2.65 -5.26 7.69
CA TRP A 100 -1.47 -5.39 6.82
C TRP A 100 -0.22 -4.74 7.41
N ASN A 101 -0.38 -3.64 8.12
CA ASN A 101 0.72 -2.91 8.74
C ASN A 101 1.18 -3.49 10.08
N LYS A 102 0.27 -4.15 10.84
CA LYS A 102 0.63 -4.74 12.14
C LYS A 102 1.73 -5.80 11.99
N GLY A 103 2.76 -5.69 12.82
CA GLY A 103 3.96 -6.54 12.74
C GLY A 103 4.98 -6.14 11.67
N LYS A 104 4.67 -5.13 10.82
CA LYS A 104 5.55 -4.62 9.76
C LYS A 104 6.02 -3.20 10.04
N THR A 105 5.08 -2.30 10.29
CA THR A 105 5.35 -0.86 10.49
C THR A 105 5.12 -0.41 11.93
N PHE A 106 4.32 -1.16 12.68
CA PHE A 106 4.08 -0.99 14.12
C PHE A 106 3.75 -2.35 14.75
N MET A 107 3.90 -2.45 16.06
CA MET A 107 3.65 -3.72 16.79
C MET A 107 2.23 -3.78 17.35
N GLU A 108 1.73 -2.68 17.95
CA GLU A 108 0.40 -2.63 18.52
C GLU A 108 -0.43 -1.48 17.93
N PHE A 109 -1.76 -1.70 17.82
CA PHE A 109 -2.65 -0.63 17.36
C PHE A 109 -2.60 0.57 18.30
N GLY A 110 -2.43 1.77 17.73
CA GLY A 110 -2.19 3.00 18.45
C GLY A 110 -0.72 3.41 18.53
N ASP A 111 0.21 2.55 18.13
CA ASP A 111 1.60 2.95 17.94
C ASP A 111 1.74 3.93 16.77
N ARG A 112 2.77 4.77 16.82
CA ARG A 112 3.12 5.68 15.72
C ARG A 112 4.15 5.00 14.84
N PRO A 113 3.80 4.61 13.61
CA PRO A 113 4.75 4.00 12.69
C PRO A 113 5.73 5.04 12.15
N ALA A 114 6.94 4.61 11.80
CA ALA A 114 7.89 5.44 11.07
C ALA A 114 7.62 5.48 9.55
N PHE A 115 6.82 4.55 9.05
CA PHE A 115 6.23 4.53 7.71
C PHE A 115 4.95 3.70 7.72
N PHE A 116 4.09 3.85 6.70
CA PHE A 116 2.79 3.18 6.67
C PHE A 116 2.46 2.67 5.27
N LEU A 117 2.40 1.36 5.11
CA LEU A 117 2.08 0.70 3.84
C LEU A 117 0.62 0.95 3.45
N VAL A 118 0.37 1.49 2.26
CA VAL A 118 -0.98 1.92 1.83
C VAL A 118 -1.48 1.20 0.59
N ALA A 119 -0.57 0.70 -0.23
CA ALA A 119 -0.89 -0.01 -1.46
C ALA A 119 0.28 -0.93 -1.86
N ASP A 120 0.01 -1.81 -2.81
CA ASP A 120 1.02 -2.59 -3.51
C ASP A 120 0.67 -2.73 -4.99
N ASP A 121 1.55 -3.35 -5.77
CA ASP A 121 1.27 -3.70 -7.15
C ASP A 121 1.49 -5.19 -7.46
N ALA A 122 1.01 -5.60 -8.63
CA ALA A 122 1.04 -6.97 -9.06
C ALA A 122 2.45 -7.53 -9.31
N ALA A 123 3.45 -6.67 -9.52
CA ALA A 123 4.85 -7.09 -9.70
C ALA A 123 5.63 -7.20 -8.38
N GLY A 124 4.96 -6.99 -7.23
CA GLY A 124 5.56 -7.06 -5.90
C GLY A 124 6.22 -5.75 -5.46
N GLY A 125 5.82 -4.61 -6.02
CA GLY A 125 6.16 -3.29 -5.52
C GLY A 125 5.23 -2.86 -4.37
N TYR A 126 5.71 -1.98 -3.48
CA TYR A 126 4.97 -1.53 -2.30
C TYR A 126 5.01 -0.01 -2.17
N PHE A 127 3.87 0.57 -1.79
CA PHE A 127 3.73 2.02 -1.56
C PHE A 127 3.54 2.30 -0.08
N ALA A 128 4.31 3.24 0.44
CA ALA A 128 4.25 3.62 1.85
C ALA A 128 4.30 5.14 2.03
N ILE A 129 3.59 5.65 3.03
CA ILE A 129 3.74 7.01 3.51
C ILE A 129 4.98 7.06 4.42
N ASN A 130 5.84 8.04 4.19
CA ASN A 130 7.00 8.30 5.02
C ASN A 130 6.62 9.12 6.27
N TYR A 131 6.83 8.54 7.44
CA TYR A 131 6.71 9.25 8.71
C TYR A 131 8.08 9.42 9.40
N GLY A 132 9.17 9.45 8.58
CA GLY A 132 10.54 9.67 9.02
C GLY A 132 11.46 8.44 8.90
N ASN A 133 11.00 7.35 8.26
CA ASN A 133 11.83 6.16 8.04
C ASN A 133 12.74 6.26 6.82
N PHE A 134 12.30 6.99 5.78
CA PHE A 134 12.98 6.97 4.48
C PHE A 134 13.72 8.27 4.15
N GLY A 135 13.34 9.39 4.77
CA GLY A 135 13.93 10.70 4.49
C GLY A 135 13.23 11.81 5.25
N THR A 136 13.60 13.07 4.94
CA THR A 136 13.07 14.26 5.60
C THR A 136 11.76 14.78 5.02
N ASP A 137 11.34 14.27 3.85
CA ASP A 137 10.10 14.61 3.16
C ASP A 137 8.92 13.81 3.78
N LEU A 138 8.52 14.23 4.99
CA LEU A 138 7.43 13.61 5.72
C LEU A 138 6.13 13.66 4.90
N ASP A 139 5.26 12.68 5.13
CA ASP A 139 3.96 12.47 4.46
C ASP A 139 4.05 12.17 2.95
N SER A 140 5.26 12.13 2.37
CA SER A 140 5.46 11.72 0.98
C SER A 140 5.27 10.21 0.81
N ILE A 141 4.71 9.82 -0.35
CA ILE A 141 4.66 8.42 -0.76
C ILE A 141 6.04 7.98 -1.28
N TYR A 142 6.49 6.88 -0.75
CA TYR A 142 7.64 6.14 -1.23
C TYR A 142 7.19 4.86 -1.92
N TYR A 143 7.88 4.51 -2.99
CA TYR A 143 7.68 3.27 -3.72
C TYR A 143 8.91 2.38 -3.57
N LEU A 144 8.72 1.15 -3.10
CA LEU A 144 9.71 0.09 -3.14
C LEU A 144 9.54 -0.66 -4.44
N SER A 145 10.38 -0.35 -5.42
CA SER A 145 10.29 -0.97 -6.73
C SER A 145 10.90 -2.38 -6.75
N PRO A 146 10.30 -3.36 -7.47
CA PRO A 146 10.84 -4.71 -7.56
C PRO A 146 12.10 -4.80 -8.43
N ASP A 147 12.45 -3.77 -9.20
CA ASP A 147 13.58 -3.78 -10.14
C ASP A 147 14.87 -3.20 -9.57
N ASP A 148 14.83 -2.47 -8.46
CA ASP A 148 16.00 -1.94 -7.77
C ASP A 148 16.04 -2.20 -6.26
N LEU A 149 14.94 -2.67 -5.70
CA LEU A 149 14.76 -2.92 -4.27
C LEU A 149 15.00 -1.68 -3.39
N ALA A 150 14.86 -0.48 -3.94
CA ALA A 150 15.07 0.76 -3.22
C ALA A 150 13.74 1.47 -2.91
N TRP A 151 13.64 2.07 -1.72
CA TRP A 151 12.57 3.00 -1.42
C TRP A 151 12.88 4.34 -2.06
N GLN A 152 12.04 4.77 -3.01
CA GLN A 152 12.20 6.04 -3.73
C GLN A 152 10.99 6.94 -3.48
N SER A 153 11.24 8.21 -3.13
CA SER A 153 10.18 9.20 -3.00
C SER A 153 9.51 9.47 -4.34
N LEU A 154 8.19 9.45 -4.35
CA LEU A 154 7.42 9.86 -5.52
C LEU A 154 7.15 11.38 -5.54
N GLY A 155 7.55 12.12 -4.50
CA GLY A 155 7.34 13.56 -4.39
C GLY A 155 5.87 13.97 -4.30
N MET A 156 4.99 13.07 -3.86
CA MET A 156 3.55 13.30 -3.73
C MET A 156 3.04 12.77 -2.39
N ASN A 157 2.02 13.40 -1.83
CA ASN A 157 1.34 12.93 -0.63
C ASN A 157 0.32 11.82 -0.97
N TYR A 158 -0.38 11.27 0.05
CA TYR A 158 -1.33 10.19 -0.15
C TYR A 158 -2.52 10.59 -1.05
N GLU A 159 -3.03 11.80 -0.94
CA GLU A 159 -4.17 12.27 -1.75
C GLU A 159 -3.77 12.39 -3.23
N ASP A 160 -2.61 12.98 -3.51
CA ASP A 160 -2.04 13.09 -4.85
C ASP A 160 -1.73 11.71 -5.44
N PHE A 161 -1.29 10.75 -4.60
CA PHE A 161 -1.05 9.37 -5.02
C PHE A 161 -2.36 8.67 -5.44
N ILE A 162 -3.44 8.81 -4.67
CA ILE A 162 -4.74 8.25 -5.05
C ILE A 162 -5.23 8.88 -6.36
N TRP A 163 -5.12 10.21 -6.49
CA TRP A 163 -5.44 10.90 -7.74
C TRP A 163 -4.58 10.42 -8.91
N PHE A 164 -3.27 10.24 -8.69
CA PHE A 164 -2.36 9.67 -9.68
C PHE A 164 -2.77 8.25 -10.09
N CYS A 165 -3.13 7.39 -9.16
CA CYS A 165 -3.62 6.04 -9.48
C CYS A 165 -4.86 6.07 -10.39
N PHE A 166 -5.76 7.05 -10.22
CA PHE A 166 -6.98 7.16 -11.03
C PHE A 166 -6.74 7.81 -12.38
N THR A 167 -5.84 8.79 -12.48
CA THR A 167 -5.75 9.68 -13.66
C THR A 167 -4.37 9.74 -14.32
N GLY A 168 -3.34 9.26 -13.64
CA GLY A 168 -1.95 9.32 -14.08
C GLY A 168 -1.62 8.37 -15.23
N ASP A 169 -0.47 8.60 -15.85
CA ASP A 169 0.07 7.73 -16.90
C ASP A 169 0.76 6.49 -16.29
N LEU A 170 -0.05 5.49 -15.93
CA LEU A 170 0.43 4.24 -15.36
C LEU A 170 1.26 3.42 -16.37
N LYS A 171 1.03 3.59 -17.67
CA LYS A 171 1.85 2.94 -18.69
C LYS A 171 3.29 3.43 -18.62
N ARG A 172 3.48 4.75 -18.45
CA ARG A 172 4.81 5.35 -18.31
C ARG A 172 5.43 4.97 -16.96
N PHE A 173 4.65 5.02 -15.87
CA PHE A 173 5.13 4.70 -14.53
C PHE A 173 5.67 3.26 -14.43
N TYR A 174 4.98 2.30 -15.03
CA TYR A 174 5.36 0.88 -15.05
C TYR A 174 6.14 0.47 -16.31
N SER A 175 6.76 1.43 -17.00
CA SER A 175 7.63 1.12 -18.15
C SER A 175 8.82 0.28 -17.69
N GLY A 176 8.99 -0.90 -18.29
CA GLY A 176 10.02 -1.88 -17.89
C GLY A 176 9.60 -2.86 -16.78
N ILE A 177 8.42 -2.66 -16.17
CA ILE A 177 7.87 -3.58 -15.14
C ILE A 177 6.65 -4.33 -15.68
N ARG A 178 5.85 -3.72 -16.58
CA ARG A 178 4.75 -4.38 -17.26
C ARG A 178 5.25 -5.07 -18.53
N TRP A 179 4.93 -6.34 -18.71
CA TRP A 179 5.22 -7.13 -19.91
C TRP A 179 4.05 -7.14 -20.89
N THR A 180 4.25 -7.59 -22.11
CA THR A 180 3.25 -7.48 -23.19
C THR A 180 1.90 -8.13 -22.85
N THR A 181 1.90 -9.26 -22.14
CA THR A 181 0.67 -10.03 -21.81
C THR A 181 0.12 -9.73 -20.42
N TRP A 182 0.63 -8.72 -19.68
CA TRP A 182 0.28 -8.46 -18.29
C TRP A 182 -1.23 -8.35 -18.04
N GLN A 183 -1.99 -7.75 -18.97
CA GLN A 183 -3.46 -7.59 -18.85
C GLN A 183 -4.21 -8.93 -18.86
N LYS A 184 -3.68 -9.93 -19.57
CA LYS A 184 -4.22 -11.28 -19.56
C LYS A 184 -3.81 -12.01 -18.28
N ASP A 185 -2.57 -11.89 -17.90
CA ASP A 185 -2.00 -12.64 -16.79
C ASP A 185 -2.56 -12.16 -15.45
N ILE A 186 -2.82 -10.85 -15.28
CA ILE A 186 -3.44 -10.29 -14.08
C ILE A 186 -4.81 -10.88 -13.76
N GLN A 187 -5.55 -11.36 -14.76
CA GLN A 187 -6.85 -11.99 -14.56
C GLN A 187 -6.77 -13.32 -13.79
N THR A 188 -5.59 -13.92 -13.73
CA THR A 188 -5.35 -15.17 -12.98
C THR A 188 -4.85 -14.93 -11.57
N LEU A 189 -4.43 -13.69 -11.26
CA LEU A 189 -3.86 -13.31 -9.98
C LEU A 189 -4.97 -12.92 -8.99
N LYS A 190 -4.94 -13.49 -7.78
CA LYS A 190 -5.83 -13.02 -6.71
C LYS A 190 -5.33 -11.69 -6.16
N ALA A 191 -6.24 -10.87 -5.61
CA ALA A 191 -5.86 -9.56 -5.09
C ALA A 191 -4.95 -9.60 -3.83
N ASP A 192 -4.81 -10.77 -3.20
CA ASP A 192 -3.85 -11.01 -2.12
C ASP A 192 -2.56 -11.71 -2.58
N GLU A 193 -2.36 -11.84 -3.90
CA GLU A 193 -1.16 -12.41 -4.52
C GLU A 193 -0.43 -11.35 -5.35
N VAL A 194 0.87 -11.57 -5.57
CA VAL A 194 1.74 -10.82 -6.50
C VAL A 194 2.46 -11.80 -7.41
N PHE A 195 2.95 -11.34 -8.54
CA PHE A 195 3.89 -12.10 -9.36
C PHE A 195 5.29 -11.99 -8.79
N GLN A 196 5.84 -13.10 -8.32
CA GLN A 196 7.26 -13.23 -8.09
C GLN A 196 7.95 -13.52 -9.43
N ILE A 197 8.80 -12.60 -9.85
CA ILE A 197 9.46 -12.64 -11.16
C ILE A 197 10.83 -13.30 -11.02
N TYR A 198 11.12 -14.27 -11.90
CA TYR A 198 12.39 -15.00 -11.93
C TYR A 198 12.95 -15.12 -13.36
N PRO A 199 14.23 -14.75 -13.61
CA PRO A 199 15.16 -14.14 -12.65
C PRO A 199 14.64 -12.82 -12.07
N PRO A 200 15.09 -12.41 -10.83
CA PRO A 200 14.58 -11.17 -10.21
C PRO A 200 14.93 -9.94 -11.06
N LEU A 201 13.99 -8.99 -11.19
CA LEU A 201 14.15 -7.78 -12.02
C LEU A 201 15.37 -6.92 -11.64
N TRP A 202 15.78 -6.92 -10.37
CA TRP A 202 16.97 -6.23 -9.88
C TRP A 202 18.29 -6.93 -10.26
N SER A 203 18.23 -8.19 -10.73
CA SER A 203 19.42 -8.94 -11.16
C SER A 203 19.82 -8.58 -12.60
N LYS A 204 21.04 -8.91 -12.97
CA LYS A 204 21.52 -8.74 -14.34
C LYS A 204 20.74 -9.61 -15.33
N GLU A 205 20.37 -10.80 -14.89
CA GLU A 205 19.66 -11.83 -15.66
C GLU A 205 18.19 -11.49 -15.88
N GLY A 206 17.54 -10.78 -14.92
CA GLY A 206 16.13 -10.41 -14.95
C GLY A 206 15.81 -9.10 -15.69
N LYS A 207 16.68 -8.66 -16.61
CA LYS A 207 16.44 -7.40 -17.36
C LYS A 207 15.46 -7.54 -18.54
N ASP A 208 15.12 -8.77 -18.92
CA ASP A 208 14.17 -9.04 -20.01
C ASP A 208 12.87 -9.64 -19.43
N ILE A 209 12.05 -8.78 -18.86
CA ILE A 209 10.80 -9.19 -18.21
C ILE A 209 9.86 -10.01 -19.13
N GLU A 210 9.99 -9.87 -20.45
CA GLU A 210 9.17 -10.65 -21.40
C GLU A 210 9.44 -12.15 -21.30
N LYS A 211 10.69 -12.52 -21.02
CA LYS A 211 11.13 -13.93 -20.94
C LYS A 211 11.08 -14.49 -19.52
N ASP A 212 11.02 -13.63 -18.52
CA ASP A 212 11.07 -14.05 -17.13
C ASP A 212 9.80 -14.83 -16.72
N ILE A 213 9.95 -15.75 -15.79
CA ILE A 213 8.84 -16.50 -15.22
C ILE A 213 8.11 -15.61 -14.21
N LYS A 214 6.77 -15.59 -14.24
CA LYS A 214 5.90 -14.83 -13.34
C LYS A 214 5.07 -15.82 -12.53
N ASN A 215 5.46 -16.08 -11.28
CA ASN A 215 4.77 -17.02 -10.40
C ASN A 215 3.87 -16.28 -9.41
N PRO A 216 2.55 -16.56 -9.35
CA PRO A 216 1.72 -16.06 -8.27
C PRO A 216 2.20 -16.56 -6.91
N VAL A 217 2.41 -15.63 -5.97
CA VAL A 217 2.74 -15.94 -4.57
C VAL A 217 1.94 -15.00 -3.65
N PRO A 218 1.67 -15.41 -2.39
CA PRO A 218 1.03 -14.51 -1.43
C PRO A 218 1.81 -13.21 -1.27
N ALA A 219 1.11 -12.05 -1.27
CA ALA A 219 1.74 -10.74 -1.10
C ALA A 219 2.51 -10.64 0.24
N GLU A 220 2.04 -11.32 1.30
CA GLU A 220 2.72 -11.41 2.60
C GLU A 220 4.08 -12.10 2.50
N GLU A 221 4.14 -13.21 1.77
CA GLU A 221 5.37 -13.97 1.55
C GLU A 221 6.37 -13.15 0.74
N ASN A 222 5.91 -12.55 -0.36
CA ASN A 222 6.75 -11.69 -1.20
C ASN A 222 7.30 -10.49 -0.43
N TYR A 223 6.46 -9.78 0.36
CA TYR A 223 6.91 -8.67 1.19
C TYR A 223 8.01 -9.09 2.17
N SER A 224 7.76 -10.19 2.91
CA SER A 224 8.71 -10.72 3.89
C SER A 224 10.05 -11.10 3.24
N TYR A 225 9.98 -11.77 2.09
CA TYR A 225 11.16 -12.12 1.30
C TYR A 225 11.93 -10.87 0.83
N THR A 226 11.22 -9.89 0.26
CA THR A 226 11.82 -8.63 -0.21
C THR A 226 12.54 -7.88 0.90
N ILE A 227 11.91 -7.75 2.08
CA ILE A 227 12.55 -7.07 3.23
C ILE A 227 13.75 -7.87 3.77
N GLN A 228 13.67 -9.20 3.81
CA GLN A 228 14.81 -10.03 4.20
C GLN A 228 15.98 -9.89 3.21
N LEU A 229 15.68 -9.90 1.91
CA LEU A 229 16.68 -9.73 0.87
C LEU A 229 17.38 -8.36 0.95
N ARG A 230 16.62 -7.27 1.14
CA ARG A 230 17.18 -5.92 1.36
C ARG A 230 18.17 -5.89 2.52
N LYS A 231 17.83 -6.55 3.65
CA LYS A 231 18.73 -6.66 4.81
C LYS A 231 20.00 -7.44 4.47
N GLN A 232 19.90 -8.54 3.73
CA GLN A 232 21.05 -9.34 3.31
C GLN A 232 21.97 -8.57 2.35
N LEU A 233 21.41 -7.76 1.46
CA LEU A 233 22.14 -6.90 0.53
C LEU A 233 22.62 -5.57 1.16
N GLU A 234 22.35 -5.37 2.47
CA GLU A 234 22.72 -4.16 3.22
C GLU A 234 22.13 -2.85 2.66
N LEU A 235 21.05 -2.94 1.89
CA LEU A 235 20.43 -1.77 1.25
C LEU A 235 19.79 -0.81 2.26
N ASP A 236 19.51 -1.28 3.49
CA ASP A 236 18.94 -0.46 4.56
C ASP A 236 20.00 0.41 5.28
N LYS A 237 21.30 0.15 5.05
CA LYS A 237 22.42 0.91 5.66
C LYS A 237 22.79 2.16 4.88
N ASN A 238 22.39 2.27 3.62
CA ASN A 238 22.77 3.34 2.70
C ASN A 238 21.68 4.42 2.54
N GLY A 239 20.65 4.39 3.37
CA GLY A 239 19.59 5.38 3.42
C GLY A 239 19.98 6.57 4.30
N ASN A 240 20.94 7.38 3.85
CA ASN A 240 21.21 8.76 4.31
C ASN A 240 21.29 9.65 3.09
#